data_8c2f9d2b31d0ab1b929f140045df89d5
#
_entry.id   8c2f9d2b31d0ab1b929f140045df89d5
#
_cell.length_a   1.000
_cell.length_b   1.000
_cell.length_c   1.000
_cell.angle_alpha   90.00
_cell.angle_beta   90.00
_cell.angle_gamma   90.00
#
_symmetry.space_group_name_H-M   'P 1'
#
loop_
_entity.id
_entity.type
_entity.pdbx_description
1 polymer ?
#
loop_
_entity_poly.entity_id
_entity_poly.type
_entity_poly.pdbx_seq_one_letter_code
_entity_poly.pdbx_strand_id
1 'polypeptide(L)'
;MRIAILYVALGRYELFWPEFMASCRRYFCPDAERHWFVFTDSAAIHPASDVTVLQQDFLGWPFSTLYRYHLFRRVLDAIQGFDRVVFFNANATMLAPISAVEFFGDHPAMELVAGRHPGCHQPSGFEYPYEGRRESSAYVADGSDYFQGCINGGRGDAFATMVKALSAAIDRGLARGLVARWHDESHWNRYVLERQALQPASVHVLDSHFLAPSDLQWPLPQPTRILMRGKDAYGGHALLRQQPPPRRTLLQKLRSRLR
;
A
#
# COMPACT_ATOMS: atom_id res chain seq x y z
N MET A 1 -14.93 -18.28 -2.79
CA MET A 1 -13.64 -17.58 -3.04
C MET A 1 -13.01 -17.25 -1.71
N ARG A 2 -11.70 -17.49 -1.57
CA ARG A 2 -10.91 -17.20 -0.38
C ARG A 2 -9.95 -16.04 -0.65
N ILE A 3 -9.94 -15.04 0.22
CA ILE A 3 -9.11 -13.83 0.06
C ILE A 3 -8.18 -13.68 1.25
N ALA A 4 -6.87 -13.65 1.01
CA ALA A 4 -5.87 -13.25 2.00
C ALA A 4 -5.70 -11.73 1.99
N ILE A 5 -5.82 -11.09 3.14
CA ILE A 5 -5.66 -9.65 3.31
C ILE A 5 -4.40 -9.41 4.14
N LEU A 6 -3.41 -8.76 3.53
CA LEU A 6 -2.15 -8.42 4.20
C LEU A 6 -2.25 -7.00 4.76
N TYR A 7 -1.78 -6.84 5.98
CA TYR A 7 -1.81 -5.58 6.71
C TYR A 7 -0.51 -5.37 7.49
N VAL A 8 0.05 -4.17 7.42
CA VAL A 8 1.30 -3.83 8.11
C VAL A 8 1.04 -2.65 9.05
N ALA A 9 1.16 -2.90 10.35
CA ALA A 9 0.92 -1.93 11.43
C ALA A 9 2.13 -1.85 12.36
N LEU A 10 3.21 -1.22 11.89
CA LEU A 10 4.45 -1.03 12.65
C LEU A 10 4.52 0.40 13.21
N GLY A 11 5.16 0.57 14.37
CA GLY A 11 5.17 1.83 15.10
C GLY A 11 3.78 2.11 15.69
N ARG A 12 3.23 3.29 15.44
CA ARG A 12 1.89 3.68 15.94
C ARG A 12 0.79 3.50 14.89
N TYR A 13 1.05 2.75 13.80
CA TYR A 13 0.04 2.48 12.78
C TYR A 13 -1.04 1.49 13.25
N GLU A 14 -0.87 0.84 14.41
CA GLU A 14 -1.92 0.07 15.07
C GLU A 14 -3.18 0.89 15.39
N LEU A 15 -3.06 2.20 15.51
CA LEU A 15 -4.18 3.12 15.76
C LEU A 15 -5.25 3.08 14.66
N PHE A 16 -4.89 2.70 13.44
CA PHE A 16 -5.83 2.55 12.33
C PHE A 16 -6.55 1.19 12.33
N TRP A 17 -6.02 0.18 13.03
CA TRP A 17 -6.51 -1.19 12.97
C TRP A 17 -8.00 -1.36 13.28
N PRO A 18 -8.56 -0.79 14.38
CA PRO A 18 -9.96 -1.02 14.73
C PRO A 18 -10.92 -0.60 13.63
N GLU A 19 -10.69 0.55 13.03
CA GLU A 19 -11.56 1.10 11.99
C GLU A 19 -11.35 0.40 10.65
N PHE A 20 -10.09 0.12 10.27
CA PHE A 20 -9.78 -0.70 9.10
C PHE A 20 -10.52 -2.04 9.18
N MET A 21 -10.37 -2.76 10.29
CA MET A 21 -10.94 -4.09 10.45
C MET A 21 -12.48 -4.07 10.41
N ALA A 22 -13.09 -3.12 11.12
CA ALA A 22 -14.55 -2.97 11.14
C ALA A 22 -15.12 -2.67 9.75
N SER A 23 -14.52 -1.70 9.03
CA SER A 23 -14.96 -1.31 7.69
C SER A 23 -14.69 -2.41 6.66
N CYS A 24 -13.52 -3.04 6.73
CA CYS A 24 -13.15 -4.13 5.84
C CYS A 24 -14.08 -5.33 5.99
N ARG A 25 -14.39 -5.75 7.22
CA ARG A 25 -15.37 -6.83 7.47
C ARG A 25 -16.76 -6.49 6.93
N ARG A 26 -17.17 -5.24 7.04
CA ARG A 26 -18.50 -4.81 6.63
C ARG A 26 -18.66 -4.69 5.12
N TYR A 27 -17.64 -4.21 4.43
CA TYR A 27 -17.79 -3.72 3.07
C TYR A 27 -16.91 -4.41 2.02
N PHE A 28 -15.78 -4.96 2.39
CA PHE A 28 -14.87 -5.54 1.41
C PHE A 28 -15.18 -7.01 1.15
N CYS A 29 -15.69 -7.32 -0.04
CA CYS A 29 -16.02 -8.67 -0.50
C CYS A 29 -16.78 -9.49 0.56
N PRO A 30 -17.96 -9.02 1.05
CA PRO A 30 -18.64 -9.64 2.19
C PRO A 30 -19.03 -11.10 1.95
N ASP A 31 -19.20 -11.50 0.70
CA ASP A 31 -19.57 -12.86 0.29
C ASP A 31 -18.37 -13.81 0.14
N ALA A 32 -17.15 -13.33 0.38
CA ALA A 32 -15.94 -14.14 0.33
C ALA A 32 -15.46 -14.55 1.74
N GLU A 33 -14.83 -15.72 1.84
CA GLU A 33 -14.04 -16.09 3.01
C GLU A 33 -12.77 -15.22 3.05
N ARG A 34 -12.55 -14.50 4.13
CA ARG A 34 -11.45 -13.56 4.27
C ARG A 34 -10.61 -13.93 5.46
N HIS A 35 -9.28 -13.83 5.30
CA HIS A 35 -8.31 -14.04 6.37
C HIS A 35 -7.25 -12.94 6.38
N TRP A 36 -6.99 -12.34 7.53
CA TRP A 36 -6.04 -11.25 7.70
C TRP A 36 -4.70 -11.76 8.22
N PHE A 37 -3.62 -11.41 7.53
CA PHE A 37 -2.25 -11.61 7.97
C PHE A 37 -1.68 -10.25 8.36
N VAL A 38 -1.46 -10.04 9.66
CA VAL A 38 -1.13 -8.74 10.24
C VAL A 38 0.29 -8.73 10.77
N PHE A 39 1.16 -7.93 10.17
CA PHE A 39 2.53 -7.72 10.63
C PHE A 39 2.55 -6.52 11.58
N THR A 40 2.92 -6.74 12.84
CA THR A 40 2.86 -5.68 13.87
C THR A 40 3.88 -5.90 14.99
N ASP A 41 4.34 -4.80 15.58
CA ASP A 41 5.08 -4.73 16.84
C ASP A 41 4.17 -4.45 18.04
N SER A 42 2.88 -4.23 17.79
CA SER A 42 1.91 -3.85 18.82
C SER A 42 1.23 -5.05 19.46
N ALA A 43 1.22 -5.07 20.79
CA ALA A 43 0.44 -6.03 21.58
C ALA A 43 -1.08 -5.76 21.57
N ALA A 44 -1.54 -4.64 21.01
CA ALA A 44 -2.97 -4.28 20.94
C ALA A 44 -3.73 -5.02 19.83
N ILE A 45 -3.02 -5.65 18.89
CA ILE A 45 -3.63 -6.45 17.82
C ILE A 45 -3.52 -7.91 18.19
N HIS A 46 -4.65 -8.55 18.39
CA HIS A 46 -4.71 -9.95 18.86
C HIS A 46 -5.11 -10.92 17.72
N PRO A 47 -4.61 -12.15 17.74
CA PRO A 47 -5.06 -13.18 16.82
C PRO A 47 -6.54 -13.53 17.06
N ALA A 48 -7.22 -13.97 15.97
CA ALA A 48 -8.59 -14.45 15.98
C ALA A 48 -8.71 -15.62 14.96
N SER A 49 -9.88 -16.23 14.86
CA SER A 49 -10.10 -17.33 13.91
C SER A 49 -9.83 -16.95 12.46
N ASP A 50 -10.02 -15.67 12.11
CA ASP A 50 -9.80 -15.08 10.80
C ASP A 50 -8.59 -14.11 10.76
N VAL A 51 -7.80 -14.00 11.86
CA VAL A 51 -6.65 -13.10 11.98
C VAL A 51 -5.42 -13.84 12.46
N THR A 52 -4.40 -13.91 11.63
CA THR A 52 -3.05 -14.36 11.98
C THR A 52 -2.17 -13.15 12.25
N VAL A 53 -1.66 -13.03 13.47
CA VAL A 53 -0.71 -11.98 13.86
C VAL A 53 0.71 -12.49 13.69
N LEU A 54 1.52 -11.74 12.96
CA LEU A 54 2.94 -12.02 12.73
C LEU A 54 3.75 -10.94 13.44
N GLN A 55 4.45 -11.31 14.48
CA GLN A 55 5.33 -10.40 15.18
C GLN A 55 6.41 -9.87 14.23
N GLN A 56 6.54 -8.55 14.20
CA GLN A 56 7.53 -7.85 13.41
C GLN A 56 7.97 -6.58 14.14
N ASP A 57 9.25 -6.49 14.45
CA ASP A 57 9.80 -5.29 15.07
C ASP A 57 9.74 -4.09 14.14
N PHE A 58 9.61 -2.90 14.73
CA PHE A 58 9.64 -1.65 13.99
C PHE A 58 11.02 -1.43 13.37
N LEU A 59 11.05 -1.32 12.03
CA LEU A 59 12.30 -1.20 11.26
C LEU A 59 12.80 0.24 11.10
N GLY A 60 12.01 1.22 11.56
CA GLY A 60 12.28 2.62 11.31
C GLY A 60 11.92 3.07 9.89
N TRP A 61 11.91 4.38 9.69
CA TRP A 61 11.71 4.97 8.37
C TRP A 61 13.04 5.07 7.61
N PRO A 62 13.14 4.69 6.34
CA PRO A 62 12.04 4.24 5.46
C PRO A 62 11.84 2.72 5.41
N PHE A 63 12.56 1.96 6.22
CA PHE A 63 12.65 0.50 6.07
C PHE A 63 11.34 -0.23 6.37
N SER A 64 10.49 0.29 7.28
CA SER A 64 9.16 -0.27 7.53
C SER A 64 8.26 -0.25 6.28
N THR A 65 8.54 0.65 5.31
CA THR A 65 7.84 0.70 4.02
C THR A 65 8.61 -0.09 2.96
N LEU A 66 9.93 0.13 2.85
CA LEU A 66 10.77 -0.50 1.84
C LEU A 66 10.76 -2.04 1.92
N TYR A 67 10.78 -2.60 3.13
CA TYR A 67 10.80 -4.06 3.34
C TYR A 67 9.43 -4.73 3.30
N ARG A 68 8.38 -4.05 2.88
CA ARG A 68 7.02 -4.61 2.79
C ARG A 68 6.98 -5.95 2.08
N TYR A 69 7.60 -6.07 0.92
CA TYR A 69 7.61 -7.33 0.17
C TYR A 69 8.43 -8.44 0.84
N HIS A 70 9.42 -8.10 1.66
CA HIS A 70 10.13 -9.08 2.49
C HIS A 70 9.22 -9.62 3.60
N LEU A 71 8.37 -8.77 4.19
CA LEU A 71 7.36 -9.24 5.14
C LEU A 71 6.38 -10.19 4.46
N PHE A 72 5.89 -9.84 3.28
CA PHE A 72 4.95 -10.68 2.53
C PHE A 72 5.54 -12.03 2.13
N ARG A 73 6.86 -12.13 1.88
CA ARG A 73 7.53 -13.41 1.65
C ARG A 73 7.35 -14.41 2.78
N ARG A 74 7.23 -13.94 4.02
CA ARG A 74 7.08 -14.81 5.21
C ARG A 74 5.77 -15.58 5.26
N VAL A 75 4.78 -15.16 4.50
CA VAL A 75 3.44 -15.78 4.48
C VAL A 75 3.10 -16.43 3.14
N LEU A 76 4.02 -16.48 2.18
CA LEU A 76 3.73 -17.04 0.85
C LEU A 76 3.22 -18.48 0.91
N ASP A 77 3.77 -19.31 1.79
CA ASP A 77 3.30 -20.70 1.95
C ASP A 77 1.92 -20.75 2.60
N ALA A 78 1.63 -19.88 3.56
CA ALA A 78 0.33 -19.82 4.22
C ALA A 78 -0.80 -19.32 3.29
N ILE A 79 -0.47 -18.50 2.28
CA ILE A 79 -1.45 -17.94 1.34
C ILE A 79 -1.64 -18.77 0.06
N GLN A 80 -0.93 -19.88 -0.13
CA GLN A 80 -1.04 -20.73 -1.34
C GLN A 80 -2.46 -21.22 -1.63
N GLY A 81 -3.29 -21.41 -0.60
CA GLY A 81 -4.66 -21.87 -0.76
C GLY A 81 -5.69 -20.76 -0.98
N PHE A 82 -5.26 -19.52 -1.14
CA PHE A 82 -6.15 -18.38 -1.36
C PHE A 82 -6.26 -18.04 -2.86
N ASP A 83 -7.50 -17.79 -3.31
CA ASP A 83 -7.77 -17.42 -4.71
C ASP A 83 -7.24 -16.04 -5.04
N ARG A 84 -7.33 -15.12 -4.06
CA ARG A 84 -6.91 -13.72 -4.17
C ARG A 84 -6.11 -13.30 -2.95
N VAL A 85 -5.17 -12.41 -3.16
CA VAL A 85 -4.37 -11.75 -2.12
C VAL A 85 -4.42 -10.25 -2.34
N VAL A 86 -4.56 -9.49 -1.28
CA VAL A 86 -4.52 -8.02 -1.34
C VAL A 86 -3.82 -7.45 -0.11
N PHE A 87 -3.00 -6.45 -0.33
CA PHE A 87 -2.45 -5.58 0.70
C PHE A 87 -3.21 -4.26 0.72
N PHE A 88 -3.56 -3.82 1.91
CA PHE A 88 -4.05 -2.46 2.18
C PHE A 88 -3.10 -1.72 3.11
N ASN A 89 -2.83 -0.46 2.77
CA ASN A 89 -2.13 0.43 3.69
C ASN A 89 -2.94 0.63 4.98
N ALA A 90 -2.26 0.81 6.11
CA ALA A 90 -2.90 0.84 7.42
C ALA A 90 -4.06 1.85 7.55
N ASN A 91 -3.95 2.99 6.88
CA ASN A 91 -4.93 4.07 6.90
C ASN A 91 -6.10 3.92 5.91
N ALA A 92 -6.27 2.75 5.28
CA ALA A 92 -7.42 2.47 4.42
C ALA A 92 -8.70 2.29 5.25
N THR A 93 -9.83 2.82 4.76
CA THR A 93 -11.16 2.61 5.35
C THR A 93 -12.17 2.42 4.22
N MET A 94 -12.90 1.32 4.22
CA MET A 94 -13.94 1.02 3.25
C MET A 94 -15.21 1.78 3.63
N LEU A 95 -15.79 2.53 2.68
CA LEU A 95 -16.97 3.38 2.94
C LEU A 95 -18.26 2.79 2.38
N ALA A 96 -18.18 1.88 1.43
CA ALA A 96 -19.33 1.26 0.77
C ALA A 96 -19.02 -0.20 0.37
N PRO A 97 -20.02 -1.04 0.11
CA PRO A 97 -19.82 -2.41 -0.36
C PRO A 97 -18.97 -2.48 -1.62
N ILE A 98 -18.02 -3.37 -1.63
CA ILE A 98 -17.09 -3.64 -2.73
C ILE A 98 -17.17 -5.13 -3.04
N SER A 99 -17.61 -5.50 -4.24
CA SER A 99 -17.63 -6.89 -4.67
C SER A 99 -16.24 -7.33 -5.14
N ALA A 100 -16.04 -8.65 -5.18
CA ALA A 100 -14.77 -9.20 -5.68
C ALA A 100 -14.54 -8.90 -7.16
N VAL A 101 -15.59 -8.93 -7.97
CA VAL A 101 -15.52 -8.58 -9.40
C VAL A 101 -15.12 -7.12 -9.58
N GLU A 102 -15.74 -6.22 -8.81
CA GLU A 102 -15.42 -4.78 -8.84
C GLU A 102 -13.96 -4.52 -8.47
N PHE A 103 -13.42 -5.26 -7.49
CA PHE A 103 -12.07 -5.02 -6.98
C PHE A 103 -10.97 -5.78 -7.73
N PHE A 104 -11.20 -7.05 -8.09
CA PHE A 104 -10.19 -7.90 -8.74
C PHE A 104 -10.39 -8.03 -10.26
N GLY A 105 -11.52 -7.54 -10.78
CA GLY A 105 -11.96 -7.78 -12.16
C GLY A 105 -12.46 -9.21 -12.37
N ASP A 106 -13.05 -9.46 -13.54
CA ASP A 106 -13.65 -10.73 -13.94
C ASP A 106 -12.94 -11.38 -15.14
N HIS A 107 -12.05 -10.63 -15.81
CA HIS A 107 -11.35 -11.16 -16.97
C HIS A 107 -10.30 -12.21 -16.56
N PRO A 108 -10.27 -13.40 -17.22
CA PRO A 108 -9.39 -14.51 -16.81
C PRO A 108 -7.89 -14.21 -16.93
N ALA A 109 -7.49 -13.25 -17.78
CA ALA A 109 -6.10 -12.81 -17.89
C ALA A 109 -5.63 -11.89 -16.75
N MET A 110 -6.54 -11.40 -15.90
CA MET A 110 -6.17 -10.52 -14.78
C MET A 110 -5.41 -11.26 -13.72
N GLU A 111 -4.18 -10.85 -13.52
CA GLU A 111 -3.23 -11.41 -12.57
C GLU A 111 -3.07 -10.51 -11.36
N LEU A 112 -3.01 -9.19 -11.57
CA LEU A 112 -2.71 -8.19 -10.57
C LEU A 112 -3.81 -7.13 -10.46
N VAL A 113 -3.88 -6.50 -9.30
CA VAL A 113 -4.68 -5.30 -9.02
C VAL A 113 -3.74 -4.18 -8.62
N ALA A 114 -3.86 -3.04 -9.28
CA ALA A 114 -3.08 -1.83 -9.01
C ALA A 114 -4.00 -0.61 -8.89
N GLY A 115 -3.77 0.24 -7.90
CA GLY A 115 -4.54 1.46 -7.73
C GLY A 115 -3.86 2.64 -8.42
N ARG A 116 -4.55 3.30 -9.36
CA ARG A 116 -4.05 4.52 -10.01
C ARG A 116 -3.95 5.65 -9.01
N HIS A 117 -2.82 6.35 -9.01
CA HIS A 117 -2.61 7.48 -8.10
C HIS A 117 -3.66 8.59 -8.36
N PRO A 118 -4.37 9.09 -7.34
CA PRO A 118 -5.44 10.07 -7.52
C PRO A 118 -4.96 11.39 -8.14
N GLY A 119 -3.67 11.73 -8.04
CA GLY A 119 -3.06 12.86 -8.71
C GLY A 119 -3.18 12.83 -10.24
N CYS A 120 -3.36 11.66 -10.85
CA CYS A 120 -3.58 11.52 -12.29
C CYS A 120 -4.87 12.23 -12.78
N HIS A 121 -5.77 12.56 -11.87
CA HIS A 121 -7.02 13.27 -12.17
C HIS A 121 -6.95 14.77 -11.89
N GLN A 122 -5.78 15.32 -11.56
CA GLN A 122 -5.64 16.77 -11.36
C GLN A 122 -5.79 17.53 -12.68
N PRO A 123 -6.56 18.63 -12.69
CA PRO A 123 -6.73 19.46 -13.90
C PRO A 123 -5.43 20.06 -14.44
N SER A 124 -4.44 20.31 -13.56
CA SER A 124 -3.12 20.85 -13.93
C SER A 124 -2.15 19.81 -14.48
N GLY A 125 -2.57 18.54 -14.59
CA GLY A 125 -1.69 17.42 -14.87
C GLY A 125 -0.97 16.92 -13.62
N PHE A 126 -0.40 15.74 -13.72
CA PHE A 126 0.35 15.10 -12.66
C PHE A 126 1.70 14.63 -13.22
N GLU A 127 2.78 15.16 -12.67
CA GLU A 127 4.11 14.67 -13.01
C GLU A 127 4.34 13.34 -12.26
N TYR A 128 4.53 12.27 -13.01
CA TYR A 128 4.78 10.94 -12.46
C TYR A 128 6.16 10.90 -11.78
N PRO A 129 6.20 10.75 -10.44
CA PRO A 129 7.46 10.86 -9.70
C PRO A 129 8.26 9.56 -9.76
N TYR A 130 8.53 9.05 -10.95
CA TYR A 130 9.28 7.82 -11.16
C TYR A 130 10.71 7.90 -10.59
N GLU A 131 11.29 6.72 -10.38
CA GLU A 131 12.71 6.61 -10.09
C GLU A 131 13.52 6.84 -11.35
N GLY A 132 14.15 8.00 -11.43
CA GLY A 132 14.89 8.46 -12.63
C GLY A 132 16.37 8.04 -12.68
N ARG A 133 16.93 7.47 -11.60
CA ARG A 133 18.32 7.02 -11.56
C ARG A 133 18.46 5.70 -12.31
N ARG A 134 19.23 5.71 -13.41
CA ARG A 134 19.40 4.54 -14.30
C ARG A 134 20.02 3.33 -13.61
N GLU A 135 20.87 3.56 -12.62
CA GLU A 135 21.50 2.51 -11.81
C GLU A 135 20.53 1.87 -10.79
N SER A 136 19.37 2.47 -10.54
CA SER A 136 18.37 1.94 -9.62
C SER A 136 17.66 0.73 -10.20
N SER A 137 17.44 -0.29 -9.38
CA SER A 137 16.59 -1.44 -9.72
C SER A 137 15.10 -1.12 -9.84
N ALA A 138 14.71 0.13 -9.54
CA ALA A 138 13.35 0.66 -9.70
C ALA A 138 13.25 1.69 -10.84
N TYR A 139 14.30 1.86 -11.67
CA TYR A 139 14.35 2.85 -12.73
C TYR A 139 13.21 2.70 -13.73
N VAL A 140 12.52 3.82 -14.01
CA VAL A 140 11.52 3.96 -15.06
C VAL A 140 11.89 5.19 -15.89
N ALA A 141 12.17 4.98 -17.18
CA ALA A 141 12.53 6.08 -18.09
C ALA A 141 11.32 6.94 -18.45
N ASP A 142 10.22 6.26 -18.75
CA ASP A 142 8.95 6.84 -19.15
C ASP A 142 7.83 5.86 -18.82
N GLY A 143 6.64 6.37 -18.51
CA GLY A 143 5.49 5.56 -18.19
C GLY A 143 4.20 6.31 -18.44
N SER A 144 3.17 5.57 -18.80
CA SER A 144 1.84 6.10 -19.15
C SER A 144 0.92 6.27 -17.95
N ASP A 145 1.30 5.74 -16.76
CA ASP A 145 0.44 5.74 -15.58
C ASP A 145 1.28 5.67 -14.30
N TYR A 146 0.71 6.05 -13.15
CA TYR A 146 1.39 5.97 -11.86
C TYR A 146 0.49 5.29 -10.82
N PHE A 147 1.03 4.27 -10.15
CA PHE A 147 0.31 3.43 -9.22
C PHE A 147 0.76 3.68 -7.79
N GLN A 148 -0.21 3.97 -6.93
CA GLN A 148 0.05 4.19 -5.51
C GLN A 148 0.35 2.87 -4.80
N GLY A 149 1.36 2.85 -3.95
CA GLY A 149 1.78 1.66 -3.20
C GLY A 149 0.84 1.26 -2.06
N CYS A 150 -0.28 1.96 -1.86
CA CYS A 150 -1.20 1.72 -0.74
C CYS A 150 -2.16 0.54 -0.94
N ILE A 151 -2.38 0.12 -2.19
CA ILE A 151 -3.14 -1.08 -2.55
C ILE A 151 -2.36 -1.82 -3.62
N ASN A 152 -2.07 -3.09 -3.38
CA ASN A 152 -1.58 -4.02 -4.38
C ASN A 152 -2.09 -5.42 -4.06
N GLY A 153 -2.44 -6.16 -5.10
CA GLY A 153 -3.06 -7.47 -4.94
C GLY A 153 -3.14 -8.23 -6.26
N GLY A 154 -3.88 -9.32 -6.24
CA GLY A 154 -4.13 -10.11 -7.43
C GLY A 154 -4.45 -11.56 -7.13
N ARG A 155 -4.26 -12.41 -8.13
CA ARG A 155 -4.33 -13.87 -8.03
C ARG A 155 -3.18 -14.37 -7.15
N GLY A 156 -3.40 -15.39 -6.32
CA GLY A 156 -2.42 -15.84 -5.33
C GLY A 156 -1.05 -16.20 -5.92
N ASP A 157 -1.01 -16.90 -7.06
CA ASP A 157 0.24 -17.27 -7.76
C ASP A 157 0.98 -16.06 -8.36
N ALA A 158 0.23 -15.15 -8.99
CA ALA A 158 0.79 -13.91 -9.54
C ALA A 158 1.31 -12.98 -8.44
N PHE A 159 0.58 -12.87 -7.33
CA PHE A 159 1.01 -12.12 -6.16
C PHE A 159 2.31 -12.68 -5.56
N ALA A 160 2.41 -14.01 -5.43
CA ALA A 160 3.63 -14.64 -4.94
C ALA A 160 4.84 -14.38 -5.86
N THR A 161 4.63 -14.43 -7.16
CA THR A 161 5.65 -14.10 -8.17
C THR A 161 6.09 -12.63 -8.05
N MET A 162 5.15 -11.71 -7.95
CA MET A 162 5.39 -10.29 -7.73
C MET A 162 6.20 -10.03 -6.45
N VAL A 163 5.81 -10.60 -5.32
CA VAL A 163 6.50 -10.43 -4.04
C VAL A 163 7.95 -10.89 -4.11
N LYS A 164 8.22 -12.04 -4.74
CA LYS A 164 9.60 -12.54 -4.95
C LYS A 164 10.42 -11.59 -5.84
N ALA A 165 9.83 -11.12 -6.94
CA ALA A 165 10.50 -10.21 -7.86
C ALA A 165 10.84 -8.85 -7.21
N LEU A 166 9.87 -8.26 -6.49
CA LEU A 166 10.03 -6.96 -5.85
C LEU A 166 11.01 -7.00 -4.67
N SER A 167 10.94 -8.02 -3.81
CA SER A 167 11.93 -8.17 -2.74
C SER A 167 13.35 -8.33 -3.29
N ALA A 168 13.55 -9.15 -4.33
CA ALA A 168 14.86 -9.30 -4.97
C ALA A 168 15.34 -8.00 -5.66
N ALA A 169 14.43 -7.20 -6.23
CA ALA A 169 14.78 -5.91 -6.81
C ALA A 169 15.24 -4.91 -5.73
N ILE A 170 14.57 -4.89 -4.58
CA ILE A 170 14.95 -4.07 -3.43
C ILE A 170 16.35 -4.49 -2.93
N ASP A 171 16.60 -5.80 -2.77
CA ASP A 171 17.91 -6.32 -2.34
C ASP A 171 19.02 -5.90 -3.30
N ARG A 172 18.79 -5.96 -4.62
CA ARG A 172 19.77 -5.47 -5.62
C ARG A 172 20.06 -3.98 -5.49
N GLY A 173 19.04 -3.16 -5.18
CA GLY A 173 19.21 -1.73 -4.91
C GLY A 173 20.08 -1.50 -3.67
N LEU A 174 19.72 -2.15 -2.58
CA LEU A 174 20.43 -2.02 -1.30
C LEU A 174 21.89 -2.50 -1.37
N ALA A 175 22.17 -3.58 -2.10
CA ALA A 175 23.52 -4.06 -2.34
C ALA A 175 24.40 -3.03 -3.06
N ARG A 176 23.80 -2.07 -3.77
CA ARG A 176 24.49 -0.93 -4.42
C ARG A 176 24.42 0.37 -3.59
N GLY A 177 23.93 0.31 -2.35
CA GLY A 177 23.72 1.48 -1.51
C GLY A 177 22.59 2.41 -1.99
N LEU A 178 21.65 1.90 -2.81
CA LEU A 178 20.57 2.68 -3.40
C LEU A 178 19.24 2.35 -2.72
N VAL A 179 18.59 3.38 -2.16
CA VAL A 179 17.17 3.35 -1.77
C VAL A 179 16.39 4.10 -2.83
N ALA A 180 15.39 3.47 -3.42
CA ALA A 180 14.57 4.08 -4.46
C ALA A 180 13.79 5.29 -3.92
N ARG A 181 13.47 6.27 -4.81
CA ARG A 181 12.88 7.57 -4.46
C ARG A 181 11.65 7.47 -3.56
N TRP A 182 10.73 6.57 -3.90
CA TRP A 182 9.50 6.29 -3.14
C TRP A 182 9.50 4.86 -2.60
N HIS A 183 10.69 4.37 -2.20
CA HIS A 183 10.88 3.09 -1.54
C HIS A 183 10.28 1.93 -2.33
N ASP A 184 9.38 1.16 -1.72
CA ASP A 184 8.66 0.04 -2.33
C ASP A 184 7.73 0.47 -3.48
N GLU A 185 7.13 1.65 -3.42
CA GLU A 185 6.24 2.19 -4.47
C GLU A 185 6.98 2.42 -5.80
N SER A 186 8.25 2.85 -5.77
CA SER A 186 9.06 2.97 -7.00
C SER A 186 9.28 1.61 -7.66
N HIS A 187 9.56 0.56 -6.87
CA HIS A 187 9.69 -0.80 -7.38
C HIS A 187 8.37 -1.35 -7.89
N TRP A 188 7.26 -1.05 -7.19
CA TRP A 188 5.90 -1.40 -7.59
C TRP A 188 5.54 -0.81 -8.95
N ASN A 189 5.75 0.49 -9.15
CA ASN A 189 5.48 1.16 -10.41
C ASN A 189 6.23 0.52 -11.57
N ARG A 190 7.55 0.29 -11.43
CA ARG A 190 8.33 -0.39 -12.44
C ARG A 190 7.73 -1.75 -12.79
N TYR A 191 7.42 -2.57 -11.78
CA TYR A 191 6.90 -3.92 -11.99
C TYR A 191 5.55 -3.92 -12.74
N VAL A 192 4.62 -3.05 -12.34
CA VAL A 192 3.30 -2.95 -12.98
C VAL A 192 3.40 -2.49 -14.42
N LEU A 193 4.21 -1.45 -14.68
CA LEU A 193 4.41 -0.95 -16.04
C LEU A 193 5.04 -2.00 -16.97
N GLU A 194 6.04 -2.76 -16.48
CA GLU A 194 6.63 -3.89 -17.23
C GLU A 194 5.57 -4.97 -17.52
N ARG A 195 4.71 -5.30 -16.54
CA ARG A 195 3.61 -6.27 -16.74
C ARG A 195 2.59 -5.79 -17.76
N GLN A 196 2.15 -4.53 -17.66
CA GLN A 196 1.20 -3.94 -18.61
C GLN A 196 1.78 -3.88 -20.04
N ALA A 197 3.06 -3.58 -20.18
CA ALA A 197 3.72 -3.55 -21.48
C ALA A 197 3.77 -4.93 -22.13
N LEU A 198 3.99 -5.99 -21.33
CA LEU A 198 4.03 -7.38 -21.81
C LEU A 198 2.63 -7.95 -22.08
N GLN A 199 1.67 -7.68 -21.22
CA GLN A 199 0.31 -8.20 -21.27
C GLN A 199 -0.67 -7.17 -20.66
N PRO A 200 -1.23 -6.26 -21.46
CA PRO A 200 -2.08 -5.17 -20.95
C PRO A 200 -3.27 -5.63 -20.10
N ALA A 201 -3.90 -6.77 -20.47
CA ALA A 201 -5.04 -7.30 -19.73
C ALA A 201 -4.67 -7.99 -18.40
N SER A 202 -3.38 -8.11 -18.06
CA SER A 202 -2.95 -8.78 -16.81
C SER A 202 -3.11 -7.94 -15.56
N VAL A 203 -3.33 -6.62 -15.68
CA VAL A 203 -3.46 -5.71 -14.54
C VAL A 203 -4.84 -5.06 -14.54
N HIS A 204 -5.63 -5.33 -13.50
CA HIS A 204 -6.84 -4.59 -13.22
C HIS A 204 -6.49 -3.28 -12.51
N VAL A 205 -6.80 -2.16 -13.15
CA VAL A 205 -6.47 -0.83 -12.62
C VAL A 205 -7.68 -0.24 -11.92
N LEU A 206 -7.58 -0.11 -10.60
CA LEU A 206 -8.55 0.61 -9.78
C LEU A 206 -8.34 2.12 -9.96
N ASP A 207 -9.44 2.83 -10.13
CA ASP A 207 -9.41 4.29 -10.19
C ASP A 207 -9.35 4.93 -8.79
N SER A 208 -9.39 6.26 -8.74
CA SER A 208 -9.27 7.02 -7.51
C SER A 208 -10.44 6.87 -6.52
N HIS A 209 -11.58 6.24 -6.91
CA HIS A 209 -12.65 5.88 -5.97
C HIS A 209 -12.18 4.89 -4.91
N PHE A 210 -11.17 4.06 -5.25
CA PHE A 210 -10.58 3.07 -4.35
C PHE A 210 -9.36 3.57 -3.57
N LEU A 211 -8.90 4.81 -3.80
CA LEU A 211 -7.68 5.35 -3.18
C LEU A 211 -7.83 6.82 -2.79
N ALA A 212 -9.04 7.25 -2.47
CA ALA A 212 -9.34 8.64 -2.20
C ALA A 212 -8.62 9.13 -0.93
N PRO A 213 -7.67 10.07 -1.00
CA PRO A 213 -7.01 10.60 0.20
C PRO A 213 -7.87 11.68 0.86
N SER A 214 -8.02 11.59 2.18
CA SER A 214 -8.89 12.51 2.93
C SER A 214 -8.25 13.88 3.20
N ASP A 215 -6.94 14.02 2.99
CA ASP A 215 -6.15 15.20 3.28
C ASP A 215 -5.81 16.06 2.05
N LEU A 216 -6.28 15.64 0.87
CA LEU A 216 -6.08 16.41 -0.35
C LEU A 216 -7.23 17.41 -0.58
N GLN A 217 -6.88 18.59 -1.10
CA GLN A 217 -7.80 19.70 -1.30
C GLN A 217 -8.57 19.67 -2.64
N TRP A 218 -8.30 18.70 -3.53
CA TRP A 218 -9.07 18.58 -4.77
C TRP A 218 -10.29 17.69 -4.61
N PRO A 219 -11.32 17.89 -5.42
CA PRO A 219 -12.53 17.08 -5.37
C PRO A 219 -12.20 15.60 -5.56
N LEU A 220 -12.63 14.79 -4.59
CA LEU A 220 -12.53 13.34 -4.71
C LEU A 220 -13.67 12.80 -5.57
N PRO A 221 -13.42 11.77 -6.37
CA PRO A 221 -14.46 11.13 -7.13
C PRO A 221 -15.54 10.54 -6.23
N GLN A 222 -16.79 10.66 -6.65
CA GLN A 222 -17.94 10.13 -5.93
C GLN A 222 -18.63 9.03 -6.74
N PRO A 223 -19.09 7.95 -6.10
CA PRO A 223 -18.94 7.63 -4.66
C PRO A 223 -17.53 7.14 -4.30
N THR A 224 -16.95 7.62 -3.22
CA THR A 224 -15.71 7.08 -2.68
C THR A 224 -15.94 5.68 -2.11
N ARG A 225 -15.17 4.69 -2.56
CA ARG A 225 -15.23 3.29 -2.09
C ARG A 225 -14.27 3.03 -0.95
N ILE A 226 -13.00 3.46 -1.13
CA ILE A 226 -11.96 3.33 -0.10
C ILE A 226 -11.33 4.70 0.13
N LEU A 227 -11.35 5.12 1.37
CA LEU A 227 -10.74 6.36 1.84
C LEU A 227 -9.37 6.05 2.45
N MET A 228 -8.34 6.77 2.02
CA MET A 228 -7.04 6.81 2.68
C MET A 228 -7.06 7.93 3.70
N ARG A 229 -7.22 7.59 4.99
CA ARG A 229 -7.33 8.57 6.06
C ARG A 229 -6.09 9.41 6.21
N GLY A 230 -6.28 10.69 6.42
CA GLY A 230 -5.22 11.65 6.75
C GLY A 230 -4.54 11.27 8.07
N LYS A 231 -3.22 11.31 8.07
CA LYS A 231 -2.40 10.90 9.23
C LYS A 231 -2.37 11.95 10.34
N ASP A 232 -2.72 13.20 10.02
CA ASP A 232 -2.68 14.30 10.99
C ASP A 232 -3.69 14.12 12.13
N ALA A 233 -4.85 13.52 11.84
CA ALA A 233 -5.84 13.13 12.85
C ALA A 233 -5.29 12.12 13.89
N TYR A 234 -4.21 11.42 13.56
CA TYR A 234 -3.53 10.42 14.39
C TYR A 234 -2.15 10.91 14.88
N GLY A 235 -1.93 12.21 14.91
CA GLY A 235 -0.69 12.83 15.39
C GLY A 235 0.41 12.99 14.34
N GLY A 236 0.09 12.72 13.07
CA GLY A 236 0.97 12.94 11.93
C GLY A 236 2.05 11.89 11.75
N HIS A 237 2.80 12.05 10.66
CA HIS A 237 3.84 11.10 10.27
C HIS A 237 4.93 10.88 11.32
N ALA A 238 5.34 11.94 12.04
CA ALA A 238 6.40 11.84 13.04
C ALA A 238 6.00 10.91 14.19
N LEU A 239 4.78 11.08 14.73
CA LEU A 239 4.27 10.22 15.80
C LEU A 239 4.07 8.79 15.31
N LEU A 240 3.39 8.61 14.18
CA LEU A 240 3.09 7.28 13.64
C LEU A 240 4.34 6.47 13.33
N ARG A 241 5.42 7.12 12.89
CA ARG A 241 6.71 6.52 12.59
C ARG A 241 7.68 6.50 13.77
N GLN A 242 7.23 6.90 14.95
CA GLN A 242 8.06 7.02 16.15
C GLN A 242 9.36 7.84 15.90
N GLN A 243 9.29 8.80 14.99
CA GLN A 243 10.41 9.67 14.68
C GLN A 243 10.51 10.80 15.73
N PRO A 244 11.73 11.22 16.12
CA PRO A 244 11.86 12.41 16.95
C PRO A 244 11.24 13.61 16.22
N PRO A 245 10.57 14.54 16.94
CA PRO A 245 9.97 15.69 16.31
C PRO A 245 11.05 16.47 15.53
N PRO A 246 10.72 17.00 14.32
CA PRO A 246 11.68 17.77 13.54
C PRO A 246 12.24 18.91 14.37
N ARG A 247 13.56 19.07 14.37
CA ARG A 247 14.22 20.19 15.08
C ARG A 247 13.68 21.49 14.50
N ARG A 248 12.84 22.19 15.26
CA ARG A 248 12.33 23.51 14.85
C ARG A 248 13.51 24.46 14.69
N THR A 249 13.61 25.13 13.55
CA THR A 249 14.57 26.19 13.32
C THR A 249 14.32 27.36 14.28
N LEU A 250 15.33 28.16 14.57
CA LEU A 250 15.19 29.34 15.43
C LEU A 250 14.05 30.28 14.98
N LEU A 251 13.87 30.43 13.65
CA LEU A 251 12.79 31.22 13.07
C LEU A 251 11.39 30.62 13.33
N GLN A 252 11.24 29.30 13.30
CA GLN A 252 9.98 28.62 13.64
C GLN A 252 9.66 28.70 15.15
N LYS A 253 10.69 28.70 16.03
CA LYS A 253 10.52 28.89 17.46
C LYS A 253 10.10 30.34 17.79
N LEU A 254 10.62 31.34 17.08
CA LEU A 254 10.24 32.73 17.25
C LEU A 254 8.80 33.01 16.78
N ARG A 255 8.38 32.46 15.64
CA ARG A 255 7.00 32.60 15.11
C ARG A 255 5.93 31.96 16.01
N SER A 256 6.25 30.89 16.74
CA SER A 256 5.31 30.25 17.67
C SER A 256 5.17 30.96 19.02
N ARG A 257 6.06 31.94 19.33
CA ARG A 257 5.98 32.78 20.54
C ARG A 257 5.25 34.12 20.30
N LEU A 258 4.95 34.43 19.04
CA LEU A 258 4.28 35.68 18.64
C LEU A 258 2.80 35.44 18.22
N ARG A 259 2.28 34.26 18.48
CA ARG A 259 0.86 33.88 18.44
C ARG A 259 0.43 33.48 19.87
#